data_2bcf08a331054758ce20ad5a27b4956d
#
_entry.id   2bcf08a331054758ce20ad5a27b4956d
#
_cell.length_a   1.000
_cell.length_b   1.000
_cell.length_c   1.000
_cell.angle_alpha   90.00
_cell.angle_beta   90.00
_cell.angle_gamma   90.00
#
_symmetry.space_group_name_H-M   'P 1'
#
loop_
_entity.id
_entity.type
_entity.pdbx_description
1 polymer ?
#
loop_
_entity_poly.entity_id
_entity_poly.type
_entity_poly.pdbx_seq_one_letter_code
_entity_poly.pdbx_strand_id
1 'polypeptide(L)'
;MGRNIPDSGTVSDSMINEFIKNEIIPHFEFGTFIDGEGLWKGEFENTKIFYIEVPESEAIATSVLLKHIADRYRKAFRQESVLVSEVSTQTTFV
;
A
#
# COMPACT_ATOMS: atom_id res chain seq x y z
N MET A 1 1.34 3.12 -2.42
CA MET A 1 1.84 2.35 -3.58
C MET A 1 1.76 3.22 -4.82
N GLY A 2 2.88 3.79 -5.19
CA GLY A 2 2.97 4.60 -6.40
C GLY A 2 2.78 3.76 -7.66
N ARG A 3 2.21 4.34 -8.70
CA ARG A 3 1.83 3.63 -9.92
C ARG A 3 2.66 4.02 -11.14
N ASN A 4 3.70 4.83 -10.99
CA ASN A 4 4.66 5.05 -12.05
C ASN A 4 5.76 4.00 -11.97
N ILE A 5 6.04 3.36 -13.10
CA ILE A 5 7.15 2.41 -13.21
C ILE A 5 8.32 3.17 -13.84
N PRO A 6 9.49 3.25 -13.18
CA PRO A 6 10.63 3.94 -13.75
C PRO A 6 10.95 3.41 -15.15
N ASP A 7 10.98 4.32 -16.15
CA ASP A 7 11.31 4.05 -17.54
C ASP A 7 10.38 3.04 -18.25
N SER A 8 9.21 2.75 -17.69
CA SER A 8 8.34 1.67 -18.20
C SER A 8 6.84 1.95 -18.17
N GLY A 9 6.43 3.21 -18.01
CA GLY A 9 5.01 3.56 -17.98
C GLY A 9 4.40 3.44 -16.60
N THR A 10 3.22 2.84 -16.48
CA THR A 10 2.44 2.83 -15.24
C THR A 10 1.94 1.43 -14.89
N VAL A 11 1.67 1.24 -13.60
CA VAL A 11 0.95 0.07 -13.10
C VAL A 11 -0.52 0.24 -13.48
N SER A 12 -1.04 -0.62 -14.33
CA SER A 12 -2.43 -0.57 -14.76
C SER A 12 -3.39 -0.96 -13.64
N ASP A 13 -4.67 -0.66 -13.81
CA ASP A 13 -5.70 -1.06 -12.86
C ASP A 13 -5.74 -2.58 -12.69
N SER A 14 -5.61 -3.32 -13.76
CA SER A 14 -5.60 -4.78 -13.73
C SER A 14 -4.39 -5.32 -12.97
N MET A 15 -3.22 -4.73 -13.17
CA MET A 15 -1.99 -5.13 -12.47
C MET A 15 -2.08 -4.87 -10.97
N ILE A 16 -2.56 -3.70 -10.57
CA ILE A 16 -2.66 -3.39 -9.14
C ILE A 16 -3.77 -4.19 -8.47
N ASN A 17 -4.87 -4.43 -9.15
CA ASN A 17 -5.95 -5.25 -8.61
C ASN A 17 -5.52 -6.71 -8.40
N GLU A 18 -4.72 -7.24 -9.31
CA GLU A 18 -4.15 -8.58 -9.16
C GLU A 18 -3.17 -8.63 -7.99
N PHE A 19 -2.33 -7.63 -7.83
CA PHE A 19 -1.43 -7.53 -6.68
C PHE A 19 -2.21 -7.50 -5.36
N ILE A 20 -3.25 -6.68 -5.28
CA ILE A 20 -4.11 -6.60 -4.09
C ILE A 20 -4.75 -7.94 -3.78
N LYS A 21 -5.30 -8.61 -4.79
CA LYS A 21 -5.95 -9.89 -4.63
C LYS A 21 -5.00 -10.98 -4.14
N ASN A 22 -3.78 -10.99 -4.65
CA ASN A 22 -2.82 -12.06 -4.35
C ASN A 22 -2.00 -11.78 -3.09
N GLU A 23 -1.69 -10.51 -2.79
CA GLU A 23 -0.72 -10.16 -1.75
C GLU A 23 -1.34 -9.47 -0.53
N ILE A 24 -2.52 -8.87 -0.65
CA ILE A 24 -3.14 -8.13 0.46
C ILE A 24 -4.37 -8.87 1.00
N ILE A 25 -5.33 -9.16 0.15
CA ILE A 25 -6.61 -9.77 0.56
C ILE A 25 -6.43 -11.05 1.38
N PRO A 26 -5.48 -11.95 1.06
CA PRO A 26 -5.31 -13.16 1.87
C PRO A 26 -4.94 -12.92 3.33
N HIS A 27 -4.45 -11.73 3.66
CA HIS A 27 -3.95 -11.41 5.00
C HIS A 27 -4.85 -10.49 5.81
N PHE A 28 -5.83 -9.84 5.18
CA PHE A 28 -6.65 -8.82 5.85
C PHE A 28 -8.13 -9.01 5.55
N GLU A 29 -8.94 -9.08 6.59
CA GLU A 29 -10.41 -9.11 6.46
C GLU A 29 -10.99 -7.71 6.28
N PHE A 30 -10.29 -6.68 6.75
CA PHE A 30 -10.74 -5.29 6.74
C PHE A 30 -9.66 -4.38 6.18
N GLY A 31 -10.07 -3.26 5.66
CA GLY A 31 -9.19 -2.23 5.20
C GLY A 31 -9.87 -1.35 4.17
N THR A 32 -9.20 -0.28 3.79
CA THR A 32 -9.71 0.67 2.82
C THR A 32 -8.65 0.96 1.78
N PHE A 33 -9.03 0.91 0.52
CA PHE A 33 -8.16 1.34 -0.58
C PHE A 33 -8.59 2.72 -1.02
N ILE A 34 -7.63 3.61 -1.16
CA ILE A 34 -7.83 4.99 -1.54
C ILE A 34 -7.01 5.27 -2.79
N ASP A 35 -7.67 5.80 -3.82
CA ASP A 35 -6.97 6.32 -4.99
C ASP A 35 -6.62 7.77 -4.75
N GLY A 36 -5.36 8.12 -4.96
CA GLY A 36 -4.87 9.45 -4.74
C GLY A 36 -3.86 9.88 -5.79
N GLU A 37 -3.46 11.12 -5.69
CA GLU A 37 -2.40 11.69 -6.51
C GLU A 37 -1.26 12.10 -5.60
N GLY A 38 -0.12 11.46 -5.76
CA GLY A 38 1.08 11.74 -4.98
C GLY A 38 2.02 12.68 -5.71
N LEU A 39 3.00 13.17 -4.98
CA LEU A 39 4.11 13.92 -5.51
C LEU A 39 5.40 13.19 -5.19
N TRP A 40 6.18 12.88 -6.20
CA TRP A 40 7.45 12.19 -6.04
C TRP A 40 8.49 12.83 -6.96
N LYS A 41 9.56 13.34 -6.36
CA LYS A 41 10.65 14.01 -7.09
C LYS A 41 10.15 15.07 -8.07
N GLY A 42 9.16 15.86 -7.66
CA GLY A 42 8.61 16.95 -8.44
C GLY A 42 7.58 16.53 -9.51
N GLU A 43 7.24 15.26 -9.58
CA GLU A 43 6.28 14.75 -10.58
C GLU A 43 5.03 14.19 -9.89
N PHE A 44 3.89 14.38 -10.51
CA PHE A 44 2.65 13.77 -10.06
C PHE A 44 2.63 12.28 -10.39
N GLU A 45 2.11 11.50 -9.45
CA GLU A 45 2.02 10.06 -9.57
C GLU A 45 0.69 9.58 -9.03
N ASN A 46 -0.08 8.83 -9.82
CA ASN A 46 -1.24 8.12 -9.31
C ASN A 46 -0.77 7.13 -8.25
N THR A 47 -1.53 7.05 -7.17
CA THR A 47 -1.15 6.27 -5.99
C THR A 47 -2.34 5.49 -5.47
N LYS A 48 -2.10 4.25 -5.08
CA LYS A 48 -3.05 3.44 -4.32
C LYS A 48 -2.58 3.37 -2.87
N ILE A 49 -3.44 3.78 -1.96
CA ILE A 49 -3.17 3.73 -0.53
C ILE A 49 -3.99 2.61 0.08
N PHE A 50 -3.33 1.72 0.82
CA PHE A 50 -4.00 0.77 1.68
C PHE A 50 -3.97 1.28 3.10
N TYR A 51 -5.13 1.49 3.68
CA TYR A 51 -5.31 1.97 5.05
C TYR A 51 -5.98 0.89 5.89
N ILE A 52 -5.43 0.62 7.06
CA ILE A 52 -5.99 -0.33 8.02
C ILE A 52 -5.75 0.15 9.44
N GLU A 53 -6.71 -0.09 10.31
CA GLU A 53 -6.57 0.11 11.74
C GLU A 53 -6.62 -1.24 12.45
N VAL A 54 -5.70 -1.43 13.38
CA VAL A 54 -5.62 -2.67 14.15
C VAL A 54 -5.48 -2.35 15.62
N PRO A 55 -5.88 -3.27 16.52
CA PRO A 55 -5.61 -3.12 17.95
C PRO A 55 -4.11 -2.99 18.22
N GLU A 56 -3.73 -2.27 19.25
CA GLU A 56 -2.32 -2.08 19.62
C GLU A 56 -1.57 -3.40 19.78
N SER A 57 -2.24 -4.43 20.29
CA SER A 57 -1.66 -5.77 20.45
C SER A 57 -1.24 -6.42 19.14
N GLU A 58 -1.77 -5.97 17.99
CA GLU A 58 -1.45 -6.50 16.67
C GLU A 58 -0.54 -5.57 15.86
N ALA A 59 -0.19 -4.41 16.42
CA ALA A 59 0.52 -3.37 15.68
C ALA A 59 1.88 -3.84 15.13
N ILE A 60 2.67 -4.54 15.94
CA ILE A 60 4.00 -5.01 15.53
C ILE A 60 3.90 -6.03 14.40
N ALA A 61 3.05 -7.04 14.56
CA ALA A 61 2.87 -8.08 13.55
C ALA A 61 2.33 -7.50 12.24
N THR A 62 1.37 -6.59 12.32
CA THR A 62 0.80 -5.91 11.15
C THR A 62 1.85 -5.06 10.44
N SER A 63 2.67 -4.33 11.19
CA SER A 63 3.75 -3.51 10.62
C SER A 63 4.75 -4.37 9.85
N VAL A 64 5.16 -5.50 10.41
CA VAL A 64 6.07 -6.44 9.74
C VAL A 64 5.44 -6.97 8.45
N LEU A 65 4.20 -7.38 8.49
CA LEU A 65 3.48 -7.88 7.32
C LEU A 65 3.34 -6.81 6.23
N LEU A 66 2.97 -5.59 6.59
CA LEU A 66 2.85 -4.49 5.63
C LEU A 66 4.19 -4.16 4.97
N LYS A 67 5.29 -4.22 5.72
CA LYS A 67 6.62 -4.00 5.15
C LYS A 67 7.01 -5.10 4.16
N HIS A 68 6.65 -6.35 4.42
CA HIS A 68 6.84 -7.44 3.48
C HIS A 68 6.04 -7.23 2.20
N ILE A 69 4.77 -6.83 2.32
CA ILE A 69 3.91 -6.55 1.17
C ILE A 69 4.48 -5.36 0.37
N ALA A 70 4.90 -4.31 1.06
CA ALA A 70 5.52 -3.15 0.43
C ALA A 70 6.79 -3.52 -0.35
N ASP A 71 7.63 -4.39 0.21
CA ASP A 71 8.84 -4.86 -0.46
C ASP A 71 8.51 -5.68 -1.71
N ARG A 72 7.48 -6.51 -1.67
CA ARG A 72 7.00 -7.25 -2.85
C ARG A 72 6.50 -6.32 -3.94
N TYR A 73 5.74 -5.29 -3.57
CA TYR A 73 5.28 -4.28 -4.53
C TYR A 73 6.47 -3.55 -5.16
N ARG A 74 7.43 -3.14 -4.33
CA ARG A 74 8.65 -2.46 -4.78
C ARG A 74 9.39 -3.28 -5.83
N LYS A 75 9.56 -4.56 -5.58
CA LYS A 75 10.26 -5.47 -6.50
C LYS A 75 9.44 -5.78 -7.74
N ALA A 76 8.15 -6.01 -7.60
CA ALA A 76 7.28 -6.35 -8.72
C ALA A 76 7.17 -5.22 -9.75
N PHE A 77 7.14 -3.98 -9.29
CA PHE A 77 6.95 -2.80 -10.13
C PHE A 77 8.15 -1.86 -10.16
N ARG A 78 9.31 -2.35 -9.76
CA ARG A 78 10.60 -1.62 -9.80
C ARG A 78 10.53 -0.23 -9.17
N GLN A 79 9.87 -0.15 -8.02
CA GLN A 79 9.78 1.10 -7.26
C GLN A 79 11.07 1.34 -6.48
N GLU A 80 11.48 2.61 -6.34
CA GLU A 80 12.61 2.97 -5.48
C GLU A 80 12.28 2.69 -4.02
N SER A 81 11.05 3.01 -3.62
CA SER A 81 10.56 2.78 -2.26
C SER A 81 9.03 2.72 -2.25
N VAL A 82 8.50 2.17 -1.16
CA VAL A 82 7.06 2.21 -0.85
C VAL A 82 6.92 2.72 0.57
N LEU A 83 6.15 3.79 0.74
CA LEU A 83 5.94 4.38 2.05
C LEU A 83 5.05 3.49 2.91
N VAL A 84 5.53 3.15 4.09
CA VAL A 84 4.75 2.52 5.15
C VAL A 84 4.84 3.41 6.38
N SER A 85 3.71 3.88 6.87
CA SER A 85 3.65 4.70 8.07
C SER A 85 2.60 4.19 9.02
N GLU A 86 2.77 4.48 10.30
CA GLU A 86 1.80 4.14 11.32
C GLU A 86 1.62 5.30 12.28
N VAL A 87 0.38 5.48 12.72
CA VAL A 87 0.00 6.50 13.70
C VAL A 87 -0.95 5.89 14.71
N SER A 88 -0.91 6.39 15.93
CA SER A 88 -1.89 6.01 16.94
C SER A 88 -3.19 6.76 16.69
N THR A 89 -4.31 6.04 16.76
CA THR A 89 -5.64 6.58 16.56
C THR A 89 -6.57 6.18 17.68
N GLN A 90 -7.71 6.87 17.78
CA GLN A 90 -8.84 6.43 18.57
C GLN A 90 -10.00 6.20 17.62
N THR A 91 -10.50 4.96 17.58
CA THR A 91 -11.55 4.57 16.63
C THR A 91 -12.71 3.95 17.38
N THR A 92 -13.91 4.35 17.01
CA THR A 92 -15.15 3.80 17.56
C THR A 92 -16.05 3.37 16.41
N PHE A 93 -16.55 2.16 16.48
CA PHE A 93 -17.62 1.70 15.59
C PHE A 93 -18.95 2.17 16.16
N VAL A 94 -19.68 2.92 15.38
CA VAL A 94 -20.97 3.51 15.76
C VAL A 94 -22.11 2.72 15.16
#